data_c999e9980c7ad866c5e2708dcb91baf0
#
_entry.id   c999e9980c7ad866c5e2708dcb91baf0
#
_cell.length_a   1.000
_cell.length_b   1.000
_cell.length_c   1.000
_cell.angle_alpha   90.00
_cell.angle_beta   90.00
_cell.angle_gamma   90.00
#
_symmetry.space_group_name_H-M   'P 1'
#
loop_
_entity.id
_entity.type
_entity.pdbx_description
1 polymer ?
#
loop_
_entity_poly.entity_id
_entity_poly.type
_entity_poly.pdbx_seq_one_letter_code
_entity_poly.pdbx_strand_id
1 'polypeptide(L)'
;MVRLTDLPPAQAKRYGELDCPNLGFTPFASGPPLAQRRVAIVASAGLVVRGEKPFRGGDADYRVIPSSTPPDQLLFSHISINLDRTGFQEDWNTVFPLDRLNALAEERVIGSVAATHYSFMGATDPVLMAPHARAVAGLLKQDRVDAVLLSPV
;
A
#
# COMPACT_ATOMS: atom_id res chain seq x y z
N MET A 1 -2.31 7.95 17.58
CA MET A 1 -2.07 8.69 16.31
C MET A 1 -1.32 9.96 16.67
N VAL A 2 -0.14 10.18 16.09
CA VAL A 2 0.68 11.38 16.34
C VAL A 2 0.05 12.57 15.62
N ARG A 3 -0.08 13.71 16.28
CA ARG A 3 -0.58 14.96 15.70
C ARG A 3 0.60 15.86 15.34
N LEU A 4 0.44 16.78 14.41
CA LEU A 4 1.48 17.76 14.09
C LEU A 4 1.94 18.55 15.34
N THR A 5 1.03 18.80 16.27
CA THR A 5 1.30 19.47 17.54
C THR A 5 2.20 18.67 18.49
N ASP A 6 2.30 17.35 18.29
CA ASP A 6 3.09 16.46 19.12
C ASP A 6 4.55 16.34 18.61
N LEU A 7 4.82 16.92 17.42
CA LEU A 7 6.13 16.89 16.79
C LEU A 7 7.01 18.09 17.19
N PRO A 8 8.34 17.95 17.14
CA PRO A 8 9.24 19.10 17.23
C PRO A 8 8.86 20.18 16.19
N PRO A 9 8.95 21.48 16.54
CA PRO A 9 8.46 22.56 15.67
C PRO A 9 8.98 22.54 14.24
N ALA A 10 10.26 22.18 14.04
CA ALA A 10 10.87 22.09 12.71
C ALA A 10 10.27 20.95 11.88
N GLN A 11 9.93 19.81 12.50
CA GLN A 11 9.27 18.69 11.82
C GLN A 11 7.81 19.01 11.54
N ALA A 12 7.09 19.58 12.51
CA ALA A 12 5.70 20.00 12.34
C ALA A 12 5.56 20.99 11.18
N LYS A 13 6.47 21.97 11.10
CA LYS A 13 6.53 22.92 9.99
C LYS A 13 6.75 22.20 8.66
N ARG A 14 7.79 21.34 8.59
CA ARG A 14 8.11 20.60 7.36
C ARG A 14 6.92 19.79 6.85
N TYR A 15 6.22 19.06 7.73
CA TYR A 15 5.07 18.24 7.32
C TYR A 15 3.83 19.09 6.99
N GLY A 16 3.65 20.22 7.68
CA GLY A 16 2.55 21.13 7.38
C GLY A 16 2.72 21.89 6.06
N GLU A 17 3.95 22.07 5.59
CA GLU A 17 4.30 22.75 4.35
C GLU A 17 4.52 21.78 3.17
N LEU A 18 4.32 20.46 3.35
CA LEU A 18 4.38 19.52 2.25
C LEU A 18 3.32 19.84 1.22
N ASP A 19 3.79 20.11 0.00
CA ASP A 19 2.94 20.37 -1.13
C ASP A 19 2.20 19.08 -1.54
N CYS A 20 0.88 19.09 -1.39
CA CYS A 20 0.05 17.98 -1.84
C CYS A 20 -0.40 18.25 -3.26
N PRO A 21 -0.04 17.43 -4.25
CA PRO A 21 -0.42 17.67 -5.64
C PRO A 21 -1.94 17.71 -5.78
N ASN A 22 -2.45 18.77 -6.40
CA ASN A 22 -3.85 18.84 -6.77
C ASN A 22 -4.10 17.89 -7.97
N LEU A 23 -4.79 16.80 -7.71
CA LEU A 23 -5.08 15.80 -8.74
C LEU A 23 -6.18 16.23 -9.71
N GLY A 24 -6.89 17.34 -9.42
CA GLY A 24 -7.95 17.89 -10.29
C GLY A 24 -9.19 16.99 -10.42
N PHE A 25 -9.29 15.89 -9.68
CA PHE A 25 -10.43 14.96 -9.72
C PHE A 25 -10.62 14.25 -8.38
N THR A 26 -11.82 13.74 -8.16
CA THR A 26 -12.12 12.90 -7.00
C THR A 26 -11.69 11.46 -7.29
N PRO A 27 -10.80 10.85 -6.49
CA PRO A 27 -10.24 9.52 -6.77
C PRO A 27 -11.22 8.37 -6.49
N PHE A 28 -12.36 8.64 -5.86
CA PHE A 28 -13.35 7.63 -5.53
C PHE A 28 -14.32 7.43 -6.70
N ALA A 29 -14.28 6.24 -7.30
CA ALA A 29 -15.21 5.83 -8.32
C ALA A 29 -16.37 5.04 -7.74
N SER A 30 -17.57 5.17 -8.34
CA SER A 30 -18.69 4.29 -8.03
C SER A 30 -18.38 2.87 -8.50
N GLY A 31 -18.98 1.88 -7.84
CA GLY A 31 -18.80 0.47 -8.17
C GLY A 31 -19.92 -0.39 -7.58
N PRO A 32 -19.86 -1.71 -7.74
CA PRO A 32 -20.85 -2.62 -7.16
C PRO A 32 -20.88 -2.54 -5.63
N PRO A 33 -21.90 -3.07 -4.96
CA PRO A 33 -21.92 -3.23 -3.51
C PRO A 33 -20.67 -3.96 -3.01
N LEU A 34 -20.21 -3.66 -1.80
CA LEU A 34 -18.95 -4.18 -1.23
C LEU A 34 -18.88 -5.72 -1.28
N ALA A 35 -19.98 -6.40 -0.98
CA ALA A 35 -20.10 -7.86 -1.04
C ALA A 35 -19.89 -8.48 -2.44
N GLN A 36 -19.80 -7.67 -3.48
CA GLN A 36 -19.54 -8.12 -4.86
C GLN A 36 -18.16 -7.65 -5.36
N ARG A 37 -17.46 -6.79 -4.60
CA ARG A 37 -16.18 -6.22 -5.03
C ARG A 37 -15.03 -7.21 -4.90
N ARG A 38 -14.18 -7.18 -5.91
CA ARG A 38 -12.86 -7.80 -5.87
C ARG A 38 -11.86 -6.77 -5.34
N VAL A 39 -11.20 -7.08 -4.22
CA VAL A 39 -10.36 -6.13 -3.49
C VAL A 39 -8.89 -6.49 -3.62
N ALA A 40 -8.05 -5.51 -3.94
CA ALA A 40 -6.59 -5.62 -3.89
C ALA A 40 -6.01 -4.70 -2.81
N ILE A 41 -4.79 -5.02 -2.33
CA ILE A 41 -3.99 -4.15 -1.47
C ILE A 41 -2.95 -3.44 -2.32
N VAL A 42 -2.78 -2.14 -2.08
CA VAL A 42 -1.63 -1.36 -2.50
C VAL A 42 -1.04 -0.72 -1.25
N ALA A 43 0.15 -1.16 -0.85
CA ALA A 43 0.82 -0.69 0.35
C ALA A 43 2.00 0.23 0.02
N SER A 44 2.30 1.18 0.88
CA SER A 44 3.54 1.96 0.82
C SER A 44 4.64 1.45 1.76
N ALA A 45 4.47 0.23 2.28
CA ALA A 45 5.33 -0.40 3.28
C ALA A 45 6.71 -0.85 2.74
N GLY A 46 6.96 -0.76 1.44
CA GLY A 46 8.22 -1.24 0.85
C GLY A 46 8.41 -2.75 0.97
N LEU A 47 7.33 -3.53 0.88
CA LEU A 47 7.40 -4.99 0.95
C LEU A 47 7.95 -5.57 -0.35
N VAL A 48 8.73 -6.64 -0.20
CA VAL A 48 9.25 -7.45 -1.32
C VAL A 48 9.09 -8.93 -1.00
N VAL A 49 8.93 -9.75 -2.03
CA VAL A 49 9.00 -11.21 -1.87
C VAL A 49 10.47 -11.61 -1.76
N ARG A 50 10.77 -12.58 -0.90
CA ARG A 50 12.14 -13.09 -0.72
C ARG A 50 12.74 -13.53 -2.05
N GLY A 51 13.95 -13.06 -2.33
CA GLY A 51 14.66 -13.30 -3.59
C GLY A 51 14.45 -12.20 -4.64
N GLU A 52 13.48 -11.33 -4.47
CA GLU A 52 13.33 -10.16 -5.34
C GLU A 52 14.27 -9.01 -4.94
N LYS A 53 14.42 -8.05 -5.86
CA LYS A 53 15.25 -6.87 -5.67
C LYS A 53 14.68 -6.00 -4.52
N PRO A 54 15.44 -5.74 -3.45
CA PRO A 54 15.04 -4.82 -2.38
C PRO A 54 14.83 -3.40 -2.90
N PHE A 55 14.03 -2.61 -2.18
CA PHE A 55 13.94 -1.17 -2.45
C PHE A 55 15.20 -0.43 -2.05
N ARG A 56 15.53 0.60 -2.81
CA ARG A 56 16.62 1.55 -2.56
C ARG A 56 16.08 2.97 -2.46
N GLY A 57 16.90 3.89 -1.97
CA GLY A 57 16.55 5.31 -1.95
C GLY A 57 16.24 5.83 -3.34
N GLY A 58 15.09 6.48 -3.51
CA GLY A 58 14.62 7.02 -4.78
C GLY A 58 13.91 6.03 -5.70
N ASP A 59 13.81 4.73 -5.34
CA ASP A 59 13.00 3.78 -6.12
C ASP A 59 11.53 4.24 -6.10
N ALA A 60 10.98 4.48 -7.27
CA ALA A 60 9.58 4.90 -7.47
C ALA A 60 8.72 3.79 -8.07
N ASP A 61 9.33 2.68 -8.45
CA ASP A 61 8.68 1.49 -8.98
C ASP A 61 7.94 0.71 -7.87
N TYR A 62 7.28 -0.37 -8.26
CA TYR A 62 6.53 -1.22 -7.34
C TYR A 62 7.06 -2.65 -7.33
N ARG A 63 6.66 -3.41 -6.31
CA ARG A 63 6.83 -4.87 -6.27
C ARG A 63 5.47 -5.53 -6.33
N VAL A 64 5.46 -6.67 -6.99
CA VAL A 64 4.26 -7.51 -7.16
C VAL A 64 4.23 -8.55 -6.06
N ILE A 65 3.12 -8.66 -5.36
CA ILE A 65 2.94 -9.61 -4.26
C ILE A 65 1.75 -10.51 -4.62
N PRO A 66 1.98 -11.75 -5.05
CA PRO A 66 0.91 -12.72 -5.23
C PRO A 66 0.16 -12.98 -3.91
N SER A 67 -1.15 -13.15 -3.96
CA SER A 67 -1.98 -13.46 -2.78
C SER A 67 -1.62 -14.81 -2.14
N SER A 68 -0.96 -15.69 -2.88
CA SER A 68 -0.44 -16.97 -2.39
C SER A 68 0.91 -16.88 -1.69
N THR A 69 1.49 -15.67 -1.58
CA THR A 69 2.80 -15.48 -0.91
C THR A 69 2.67 -15.77 0.57
N PRO A 70 3.44 -16.76 1.12
CA PRO A 70 3.43 -17.03 2.54
C PRO A 70 4.02 -15.84 3.34
N PRO A 71 3.57 -15.58 4.57
CA PRO A 71 4.06 -14.48 5.40
C PRO A 71 5.57 -14.47 5.61
N ASP A 72 6.20 -15.62 5.77
CA ASP A 72 7.65 -15.79 5.96
C ASP A 72 8.47 -15.46 4.69
N GLN A 73 7.83 -15.34 3.53
CA GLN A 73 8.43 -14.91 2.29
C GLN A 73 8.32 -13.39 2.04
N LEU A 74 7.59 -12.66 2.87
CA LEU A 74 7.51 -11.21 2.79
C LEU A 74 8.60 -10.55 3.62
N LEU A 75 9.36 -9.68 2.98
CA LEU A 75 10.43 -8.92 3.61
C LEU A 75 10.07 -7.44 3.63
N PHE A 76 10.34 -6.79 4.77
CA PHE A 76 10.16 -5.36 4.94
C PHE A 76 11.41 -4.62 4.48
N SER A 77 11.39 -4.11 3.25
CA SER A 77 12.49 -3.42 2.60
C SER A 77 12.37 -1.88 2.61
N HIS A 78 11.56 -1.34 3.52
CA HIS A 78 11.37 0.10 3.66
C HIS A 78 12.65 0.78 4.16
N ILE A 79 13.09 1.85 3.47
CA ILE A 79 14.38 2.50 3.75
C ILE A 79 14.31 3.59 4.83
N SER A 80 13.11 4.06 5.21
CA SER A 80 12.98 5.11 6.22
C SER A 80 13.48 4.63 7.57
N ILE A 81 14.36 5.44 8.18
CA ILE A 81 14.85 5.21 9.54
C ILE A 81 13.85 5.61 10.63
N ASN A 82 12.83 6.38 10.26
CA ASN A 82 11.80 6.86 11.18
C ASN A 82 10.62 5.89 11.30
N LEU A 83 10.65 4.78 10.56
CA LEU A 83 9.58 3.81 10.56
C LEU A 83 9.82 2.74 11.63
N ASP A 84 8.89 2.60 12.55
CA ASP A 84 8.85 1.50 13.50
C ASP A 84 8.44 0.20 12.79
N ARG A 85 9.32 -0.79 12.83
CA ARG A 85 9.12 -2.11 12.21
C ARG A 85 8.56 -3.16 13.15
N THR A 86 8.39 -2.83 14.42
CA THR A 86 7.97 -3.77 15.47
C THR A 86 6.60 -4.36 15.13
N GLY A 87 5.63 -3.50 14.74
CA GLY A 87 4.30 -3.95 14.38
C GLY A 87 4.28 -4.98 13.25
N PHE A 88 5.11 -4.79 12.20
CA PHE A 88 5.24 -5.77 11.12
C PHE A 88 5.84 -7.09 11.59
N GLN A 89 6.81 -7.04 12.51
CA GLN A 89 7.46 -8.25 13.04
C GLN A 89 6.51 -9.06 13.93
N GLU A 90 5.59 -8.40 14.61
CA GLU A 90 4.56 -9.04 15.44
C GLU A 90 3.39 -9.57 14.61
N ASP A 91 2.87 -8.76 13.69
CA ASP A 91 1.78 -9.11 12.77
C ASP A 91 1.94 -8.36 11.45
N TRP A 92 2.32 -9.06 10.41
CA TRP A 92 2.48 -8.50 9.06
C TRP A 92 1.19 -7.86 8.51
N ASN A 93 0.03 -8.26 9.03
CA ASN A 93 -1.25 -7.66 8.67
C ASN A 93 -1.37 -6.18 9.08
N THR A 94 -0.51 -5.68 9.95
CA THR A 94 -0.48 -4.25 10.33
C THR A 94 -0.15 -3.35 9.14
N VAL A 95 0.63 -3.83 8.19
CA VAL A 95 1.05 -3.09 6.99
C VAL A 95 0.51 -3.69 5.69
N PHE A 96 0.13 -4.98 5.72
CA PHE A 96 -0.37 -5.70 4.55
C PHE A 96 -1.46 -6.70 4.95
N PRO A 97 -2.70 -6.24 5.20
CA PRO A 97 -3.75 -7.00 5.87
C PRO A 97 -4.41 -8.05 4.96
N LEU A 98 -3.63 -8.93 4.35
CA LEU A 98 -4.13 -9.95 3.42
C LEU A 98 -4.98 -11.01 4.11
N ASP A 99 -4.57 -11.47 5.31
CA ASP A 99 -5.37 -12.44 6.07
C ASP A 99 -6.72 -11.86 6.46
N ARG A 100 -6.75 -10.55 6.78
CA ARG A 100 -7.99 -9.85 7.13
C ARG A 100 -8.92 -9.74 5.91
N LEU A 101 -8.36 -9.49 4.71
CA LEU A 101 -9.16 -9.49 3.48
C LEU A 101 -9.69 -10.88 3.15
N ASN A 102 -8.88 -11.94 3.34
CA ASN A 102 -9.32 -13.31 3.14
C ASN A 102 -10.49 -13.66 4.08
N ALA A 103 -10.38 -13.34 5.36
CA ALA A 103 -11.48 -13.53 6.32
C ALA A 103 -12.75 -12.78 5.90
N LEU A 104 -12.63 -11.53 5.47
CA LEU A 104 -13.78 -10.75 4.98
C LEU A 104 -14.41 -11.35 3.71
N ALA A 105 -13.64 -12.00 2.86
CA ALA A 105 -14.16 -12.70 1.69
C ALA A 105 -14.90 -13.99 2.10
N GLU A 106 -14.36 -14.76 3.06
CA GLU A 106 -15.02 -15.95 3.63
C GLU A 106 -16.34 -15.59 4.30
N GLU A 107 -16.39 -14.47 5.04
CA GLU A 107 -17.58 -13.91 5.67
C GLU A 107 -18.54 -13.25 4.67
N ARG A 108 -18.18 -13.17 3.38
CA ARG A 108 -18.95 -12.53 2.32
C ARG A 108 -19.20 -11.02 2.53
N VAL A 109 -18.36 -10.36 3.32
CA VAL A 109 -18.36 -8.90 3.47
C VAL A 109 -17.82 -8.24 2.20
N ILE A 110 -16.81 -8.85 1.58
CA ILE A 110 -16.32 -8.51 0.23
C ILE A 110 -16.57 -9.68 -0.73
N GLY A 111 -16.58 -9.41 -2.03
CA GLY A 111 -16.85 -10.42 -3.04
C GLY A 111 -15.69 -11.41 -3.22
N SER A 112 -14.46 -10.92 -3.29
CA SER A 112 -13.25 -11.74 -3.39
C SER A 112 -11.99 -10.91 -3.16
N VAL A 113 -10.88 -11.60 -2.91
CA VAL A 113 -9.55 -11.01 -2.87
C VAL A 113 -8.90 -11.14 -4.25
N ALA A 114 -8.15 -10.12 -4.67
CA ALA A 114 -7.39 -10.14 -5.92
C ALA A 114 -6.28 -11.20 -5.87
N ALA A 115 -5.89 -11.73 -7.03
CA ALA A 115 -4.79 -12.68 -7.11
C ALA A 115 -3.42 -12.01 -6.89
N THR A 116 -3.36 -10.69 -7.08
CA THR A 116 -2.12 -9.92 -7.04
C THR A 116 -2.33 -8.61 -6.31
N HIS A 117 -1.34 -8.26 -5.50
CA HIS A 117 -1.24 -7.03 -4.73
C HIS A 117 0.05 -6.30 -5.06
N TYR A 118 0.20 -5.06 -4.58
CA TYR A 118 1.35 -4.24 -4.95
C TYR A 118 1.91 -3.50 -3.74
N SER A 119 3.23 -3.33 -3.71
CA SER A 119 3.91 -2.55 -2.70
C SER A 119 4.82 -1.52 -3.36
N PHE A 120 4.73 -0.28 -2.86
CA PHE A 120 5.61 0.82 -3.19
C PHE A 120 6.52 1.14 -2.01
N MET A 121 7.53 1.96 -2.29
CA MET A 121 8.38 2.57 -1.28
C MET A 121 7.79 3.92 -0.88
N GLY A 122 7.17 4.00 0.32
CA GLY A 122 6.43 5.19 0.78
C GLY A 122 7.27 6.45 0.98
N ALA A 123 8.59 6.32 1.16
CA ALA A 123 9.49 7.45 1.32
C ALA A 123 10.01 8.01 -0.03
N THR A 124 9.21 7.94 -1.08
CA THR A 124 9.55 8.38 -2.44
C THR A 124 8.62 9.53 -2.87
N ASP A 125 9.13 10.42 -3.72
CA ASP A 125 8.35 11.53 -4.29
C ASP A 125 7.14 10.99 -5.09
N PRO A 126 5.91 11.37 -4.73
CA PRO A 126 4.70 10.93 -5.43
C PRO A 126 4.68 11.26 -6.92
N VAL A 127 5.33 12.34 -7.35
CA VAL A 127 5.42 12.72 -8.77
C VAL A 127 6.18 11.65 -9.56
N LEU A 128 7.27 11.11 -8.99
CA LEU A 128 8.05 10.04 -9.60
C LEU A 128 7.28 8.70 -9.61
N MET A 129 6.39 8.50 -8.65
CA MET A 129 5.55 7.29 -8.58
C MET A 129 4.40 7.30 -9.60
N ALA A 130 3.98 8.46 -10.11
CA ALA A 130 2.78 8.58 -10.94
C ALA A 130 2.74 7.65 -12.17
N PRO A 131 3.81 7.48 -12.99
CA PRO A 131 3.78 6.55 -14.12
C PRO A 131 3.63 5.09 -13.67
N HIS A 132 4.26 4.70 -12.56
CA HIS A 132 4.18 3.36 -11.98
C HIS A 132 2.79 3.09 -11.38
N ALA A 133 2.18 4.08 -10.72
CA ALA A 133 0.81 3.99 -10.24
C ALA A 133 -0.19 3.78 -11.38
N ARG A 134 0.00 4.45 -12.54
CA ARG A 134 -0.83 4.20 -13.73
C ARG A 134 -0.65 2.78 -14.28
N ALA A 135 0.57 2.26 -14.27
CA ALA A 135 0.84 0.87 -14.66
C ALA A 135 0.10 -0.12 -13.74
N VAL A 136 0.21 0.06 -12.41
CA VAL A 136 -0.52 -0.74 -11.42
C VAL A 136 -2.03 -0.64 -11.63
N ALA A 137 -2.56 0.55 -11.89
CA ALA A 137 -3.99 0.72 -12.19
C ALA A 137 -4.43 -0.08 -13.43
N GLY A 138 -3.57 -0.19 -14.45
CA GLY A 138 -3.80 -1.05 -15.61
C GLY A 138 -3.86 -2.53 -15.24
N LEU A 139 -2.92 -3.00 -14.43
CA LEU A 139 -2.85 -4.39 -13.95
C LEU A 139 -4.05 -4.74 -13.07
N LEU A 140 -4.45 -3.85 -12.18
CA LEU A 140 -5.65 -4.01 -11.34
C LEU A 140 -6.92 -4.16 -12.18
N LYS A 141 -7.06 -3.36 -13.26
CA LYS A 141 -8.19 -3.49 -14.20
C LYS A 141 -8.16 -4.83 -14.94
N GLN A 142 -7.01 -5.32 -15.36
CA GLN A 142 -6.86 -6.63 -15.99
C GLN A 142 -7.28 -7.77 -15.05
N ASP A 143 -6.97 -7.66 -13.76
CA ASP A 143 -7.41 -8.59 -12.70
C ASP A 143 -8.86 -8.32 -12.23
N ARG A 144 -9.57 -7.42 -12.88
CA ARG A 144 -10.98 -7.06 -12.57
C ARG A 144 -11.17 -6.62 -11.12
N VAL A 145 -10.23 -5.86 -10.58
CA VAL A 145 -10.30 -5.27 -9.24
C VAL A 145 -11.27 -4.10 -9.26
N ASP A 146 -12.24 -4.11 -8.34
CA ASP A 146 -13.28 -3.06 -8.17
C ASP A 146 -12.97 -2.09 -7.04
N ALA A 147 -12.13 -2.50 -6.10
CA ALA A 147 -11.72 -1.67 -4.97
C ALA A 147 -10.26 -1.92 -4.60
N VAL A 148 -9.60 -0.87 -4.14
CA VAL A 148 -8.23 -0.93 -3.64
C VAL A 148 -8.21 -0.48 -2.18
N LEU A 149 -7.66 -1.34 -1.32
CA LEU A 149 -7.28 -0.96 0.03
C LEU A 149 -5.89 -0.34 -0.02
N LEU A 150 -5.82 0.96 0.22
CA LEU A 150 -4.54 1.66 0.37
C LEU A 150 -4.05 1.50 1.81
N SER A 151 -2.87 0.93 1.99
CA SER A 151 -2.22 0.77 3.28
C SER A 151 -1.01 1.71 3.35
N PRO A 152 -1.20 2.94 3.85
CA PRO A 152 -0.10 3.89 4.03
C PRO A 152 0.74 3.50 5.26
N VAL A 153 2.06 3.59 5.13
CA VAL A 153 3.03 3.27 6.19
C VAL A 153 4.10 4.37 6.27
#